data_05fb3f56455216c634c38674064d3460
#
_entry.id   05fb3f56455216c634c38674064d3460
#
_cell.length_a   1.000
_cell.length_b   1.000
_cell.length_c   1.000
_cell.angle_alpha   90.00
_cell.angle_beta   90.00
_cell.angle_gamma   90.00
#
_symmetry.space_group_name_H-M   'P 1'
#
loop_
_entity.id
_entity.type
_entity.pdbx_description
1 polymer ?
#
loop_
_entity_poly.entity_id
_entity_poly.type
_entity_poly.pdbx_seq_one_letter_code
_entity_poly.pdbx_strand_id
1 'polypeptide(L)'
;KDDTNNLLLMMPDRSNDAGFAMTGSFTCMTLTALLVFDEAHSLEEKEGFVKAIRQMGSSVLEREDVIQHYVNLDYNRVIYLGSGSLSGLAREVQLKILELTAGQIATAFDSSMGFRHGPKSFVNGSSLAFVFVSNDDYTRQYDIDILNELHGDQIARLVLAAGVDAESDFEGLSF
;
A
#
# COMPACT_ATOMS: atom_id res chain seq x y z
N LYS A 1 22.64 2.27 -27.12
CA LYS A 1 22.26 3.72 -27.12
C LYS A 1 21.78 4.21 -28.48
N ASP A 2 22.06 3.49 -29.56
CA ASP A 2 21.80 3.93 -30.94
C ASP A 2 20.68 3.12 -31.63
N ASP A 3 19.88 2.38 -30.88
CA ASP A 3 18.74 1.66 -31.40
C ASP A 3 17.51 2.59 -31.45
N THR A 4 17.11 2.99 -32.65
CA THR A 4 15.98 3.89 -32.90
C THR A 4 14.63 3.29 -32.51
N ASN A 5 14.55 2.02 -32.19
CA ASN A 5 13.34 1.34 -31.75
C ASN A 5 13.16 1.37 -30.21
N ASN A 6 14.17 1.88 -29.50
CA ASN A 6 14.14 1.95 -28.03
C ASN A 6 14.24 3.39 -27.53
N LEU A 7 13.32 3.79 -26.65
CA LEU A 7 13.39 5.02 -25.89
C LEU A 7 13.94 4.71 -24.48
N LEU A 8 15.10 5.27 -24.15
CA LEU A 8 15.69 5.14 -22.84
C LEU A 8 15.39 6.37 -21.99
N LEU A 9 14.62 6.19 -20.93
CA LEU A 9 14.33 7.21 -19.93
C LEU A 9 15.21 6.93 -18.70
N MET A 10 16.22 7.77 -18.48
CA MET A 10 17.10 7.64 -17.32
C MET A 10 16.43 8.23 -16.09
N MET A 11 16.36 7.43 -15.02
CA MET A 11 15.91 7.91 -13.71
C MET A 11 16.97 8.80 -13.09
N PRO A 12 16.59 9.74 -12.17
CA PRO A 12 17.56 10.54 -11.43
C PRO A 12 18.51 9.67 -10.62
N ASP A 13 19.78 10.05 -10.53
CA ASP A 13 20.79 9.28 -9.76
C ASP A 13 20.37 9.02 -8.31
N ARG A 14 19.63 9.98 -7.70
CA ARG A 14 19.07 9.83 -6.35
C ARG A 14 18.05 8.70 -6.20
N SER A 15 17.45 8.22 -7.28
CA SER A 15 16.51 7.09 -7.23
C SER A 15 17.21 5.76 -7.03
N ASN A 16 18.53 5.69 -7.26
CA ASN A 16 19.38 4.53 -7.00
C ASN A 16 19.83 4.57 -5.54
N ASP A 17 18.93 4.27 -4.63
CA ASP A 17 19.21 4.25 -3.20
C ASP A 17 20.04 3.02 -2.79
N ALA A 18 20.67 3.10 -1.61
CA ALA A 18 21.54 2.06 -1.07
C ALA A 18 20.78 1.04 -0.20
N GLY A 19 19.47 1.13 -0.11
CA GLY A 19 18.63 0.20 0.65
C GLY A 19 18.60 -1.19 0.03
N PHE A 20 18.49 -2.23 0.84
CA PHE A 20 18.29 -3.60 0.35
C PHE A 20 17.03 -3.71 -0.52
N ALA A 21 15.92 -3.16 -0.05
CA ALA A 21 14.72 -2.97 -0.84
C ALA A 21 14.73 -1.55 -1.43
N MET A 22 15.12 -1.41 -2.68
CA MET A 22 15.36 -0.13 -3.37
C MET A 22 14.03 0.59 -3.68
N THR A 23 13.40 1.18 -2.67
CA THR A 23 12.09 1.83 -2.77
C THR A 23 12.10 3.09 -3.65
N GLY A 24 13.22 3.82 -3.67
CA GLY A 24 13.39 5.02 -4.50
C GLY A 24 13.33 4.70 -5.99
N SER A 25 14.04 3.68 -6.46
CA SER A 25 14.02 3.26 -7.87
C SER A 25 12.65 2.70 -8.26
N PHE A 26 12.03 1.89 -7.42
CA PHE A 26 10.67 1.38 -7.64
C PHE A 26 9.67 2.53 -7.84
N THR A 27 9.64 3.48 -6.92
CA THR A 27 8.72 4.62 -6.97
C THR A 27 8.93 5.47 -8.22
N CYS A 28 10.19 5.81 -8.55
CA CYS A 28 10.51 6.61 -9.72
C CYS A 28 10.13 5.91 -11.04
N MET A 29 10.44 4.62 -11.18
CA MET A 29 10.10 3.87 -12.39
C MET A 29 8.59 3.71 -12.56
N THR A 30 7.87 3.38 -11.47
CA THR A 30 6.41 3.24 -11.49
C THR A 30 5.75 4.55 -11.86
N LEU A 31 6.13 5.65 -11.20
CA LEU A 31 5.58 6.97 -11.49
C LEU A 31 5.88 7.40 -12.93
N THR A 32 7.10 7.17 -13.42
CA THR A 32 7.47 7.48 -14.81
C THR A 32 6.62 6.69 -15.79
N ALA A 33 6.42 5.38 -15.56
CA ALA A 33 5.57 4.57 -16.42
C ALA A 33 4.12 5.08 -16.45
N LEU A 34 3.54 5.37 -15.28
CA LEU A 34 2.20 5.93 -15.18
C LEU A 34 2.06 7.24 -15.94
N LEU A 35 3.01 8.17 -15.80
CA LEU A 35 2.97 9.47 -16.47
C LEU A 35 3.19 9.37 -17.99
N VAL A 36 4.02 8.43 -18.45
CA VAL A 36 4.31 8.25 -19.89
C VAL A 36 3.13 7.62 -20.62
N PHE A 37 2.50 6.59 -20.02
CA PHE A 37 1.37 5.89 -20.64
C PHE A 37 0.00 6.51 -20.36
N ASP A 38 -0.06 7.55 -19.55
CA ASP A 38 -1.28 8.32 -19.34
C ASP A 38 -1.51 9.27 -20.53
N GLU A 39 -2.42 8.89 -21.42
CA GLU A 39 -2.82 9.69 -22.57
C GLU A 39 -4.04 10.59 -22.28
N ALA A 40 -4.67 10.43 -21.12
CA ALA A 40 -5.91 11.13 -20.78
C ALA A 40 -5.68 12.54 -20.22
N HIS A 41 -4.53 12.77 -19.57
CA HIS A 41 -4.27 14.02 -18.86
C HIS A 41 -3.17 14.86 -19.50
N SER A 42 -3.35 16.18 -19.43
CA SER A 42 -2.37 17.16 -19.85
C SER A 42 -1.10 17.15 -18.98
N LEU A 43 -0.03 17.77 -19.45
CA LEU A 43 1.21 17.88 -18.68
C LEU A 43 1.00 18.64 -17.36
N GLU A 44 0.15 19.68 -17.36
CA GLU A 44 -0.17 20.49 -16.18
C GLU A 44 -0.90 19.63 -15.10
N GLU A 45 -1.86 18.81 -15.52
CA GLU A 45 -2.55 17.88 -14.62
C GLU A 45 -1.58 16.85 -14.05
N LYS A 46 -0.68 16.30 -14.87
CA LYS A 46 0.37 15.37 -14.42
C LYS A 46 1.33 16.00 -13.41
N GLU A 47 1.70 17.25 -13.59
CA GLU A 47 2.47 18.00 -12.59
C GLU A 47 1.68 18.16 -11.28
N GLY A 48 0.37 18.36 -11.36
CA GLY A 48 -0.53 18.36 -10.19
C GLY A 48 -0.50 17.05 -9.44
N PHE A 49 -0.58 15.92 -10.14
CA PHE A 49 -0.49 14.58 -9.54
C PHE A 49 0.84 14.35 -8.82
N VAL A 50 1.95 14.73 -9.45
CA VAL A 50 3.28 14.60 -8.83
C VAL A 50 3.38 15.45 -7.55
N LYS A 51 2.82 16.67 -7.56
CA LYS A 51 2.78 17.53 -6.36
C LYS A 51 1.96 16.91 -5.25
N ALA A 52 0.79 16.34 -5.57
CA ALA A 52 -0.08 15.67 -4.59
C ALA A 52 0.62 14.45 -3.97
N ILE A 53 1.22 13.59 -4.79
CA ILE A 53 1.98 12.41 -4.32
C ILE A 53 3.14 12.84 -3.39
N ARG A 54 3.85 13.89 -3.76
CA ARG A 54 4.93 14.44 -2.93
C ARG A 54 4.42 14.93 -1.58
N GLN A 55 3.29 15.65 -1.56
CA GLN A 55 2.67 16.12 -0.31
C GLN A 55 2.22 14.97 0.58
N MET A 56 1.59 13.95 0.00
CA MET A 56 1.21 12.73 0.72
C MET A 56 2.42 12.05 1.35
N GLY A 57 3.49 11.84 0.58
CA GLY A 57 4.72 11.25 1.09
C GLY A 57 5.36 12.05 2.22
N SER A 58 5.38 13.39 2.11
CA SER A 58 5.86 14.25 3.21
C SER A 58 5.00 14.12 4.46
N SER A 59 3.67 14.11 4.31
CA SER A 59 2.73 13.92 5.43
C SER A 59 2.91 12.57 6.13
N VAL A 60 3.23 11.51 5.38
CA VAL A 60 3.54 10.18 5.97
C VAL A 60 4.81 10.26 6.81
N LEU A 61 5.88 10.89 6.29
CA LEU A 61 7.13 11.06 7.02
C LEU A 61 6.98 11.91 8.30
N GLU A 62 6.11 12.91 8.28
CA GLU A 62 5.79 13.74 9.46
C GLU A 62 5.07 12.95 10.58
N ARG A 63 4.52 11.80 10.24
CA ARG A 63 3.83 10.90 11.18
C ARG A 63 4.63 9.62 11.49
N GLU A 64 5.95 9.68 11.37
CA GLU A 64 6.83 8.54 11.59
C GLU A 64 6.70 7.94 13.00
N ASP A 65 6.45 8.76 14.01
CA ASP A 65 6.22 8.34 15.39
C ASP A 65 4.97 7.45 15.54
N VAL A 66 3.90 7.75 14.81
CA VAL A 66 2.68 6.92 14.77
C VAL A 66 2.99 5.57 14.11
N ILE A 67 3.71 5.58 12.99
CA ILE A 67 4.12 4.36 12.29
C ILE A 67 5.03 3.51 13.21
N GLN A 68 5.98 4.15 13.88
CA GLN A 68 6.90 3.51 14.81
C GLN A 68 6.14 2.80 15.95
N HIS A 69 5.05 3.41 16.43
CA HIS A 69 4.20 2.78 17.44
C HIS A 69 3.64 1.44 16.95
N TYR A 70 3.13 1.38 15.71
CA TYR A 70 2.58 0.13 15.14
C TYR A 70 3.68 -0.90 14.85
N VAL A 71 4.83 -0.47 14.36
CA VAL A 71 5.98 -1.35 14.08
C VAL A 71 6.50 -2.01 15.37
N ASN A 72 6.40 -1.34 16.51
CA ASN A 72 6.84 -1.86 17.80
C ASN A 72 5.83 -2.77 18.52
N LEU A 73 4.67 -3.02 17.91
CA LEU A 73 3.74 -4.01 18.46
C LEU A 73 4.34 -5.42 18.38
N ASP A 74 3.96 -6.27 19.33
CA ASP A 74 4.33 -7.69 19.30
C ASP A 74 3.44 -8.43 18.29
N TYR A 75 3.97 -8.71 17.10
CA TYR A 75 3.27 -9.41 16.02
C TYR A 75 4.21 -10.35 15.27
N ASN A 76 3.66 -11.36 14.63
CA ASN A 76 4.38 -12.28 13.76
C ASN A 76 3.71 -12.51 12.41
N ARG A 77 2.58 -11.84 12.16
CA ARG A 77 1.84 -11.90 10.90
C ARG A 77 1.39 -10.52 10.48
N VAL A 78 1.49 -10.25 9.19
CA VAL A 78 0.96 -9.03 8.58
C VAL A 78 0.13 -9.40 7.35
N ILE A 79 -1.06 -8.83 7.27
CA ILE A 79 -1.99 -8.99 6.16
C ILE A 79 -2.19 -7.65 5.48
N TYR A 80 -2.07 -7.62 4.16
CA TYR A 80 -2.35 -6.45 3.35
C TYR A 80 -3.49 -6.77 2.38
N LEU A 81 -4.57 -6.02 2.48
CA LEU A 81 -5.73 -6.17 1.60
C LEU A 81 -5.85 -4.96 0.68
N GLY A 82 -6.18 -5.21 -0.58
CA GLY A 82 -6.41 -4.16 -1.55
C GLY A 82 -7.12 -4.71 -2.77
N SER A 83 -8.22 -4.09 -3.15
CA SER A 83 -9.07 -4.54 -4.25
C SER A 83 -8.80 -3.76 -5.53
N GLY A 84 -9.08 -4.34 -6.69
CA GLY A 84 -8.88 -3.69 -7.98
C GLY A 84 -7.42 -3.26 -8.21
N SER A 85 -7.19 -1.99 -8.50
CA SER A 85 -5.84 -1.42 -8.72
C SER A 85 -4.96 -1.46 -7.46
N LEU A 86 -5.56 -1.48 -6.27
CA LEU A 86 -4.84 -1.55 -5.00
C LEU A 86 -4.30 -2.95 -4.66
N SER A 87 -4.70 -3.99 -5.40
CA SER A 87 -4.19 -5.35 -5.20
C SER A 87 -2.69 -5.45 -5.51
N GLY A 88 -2.20 -4.70 -6.50
CA GLY A 88 -0.78 -4.59 -6.81
C GLY A 88 0.00 -3.93 -5.67
N LEU A 89 -0.56 -2.89 -5.05
CA LEU A 89 0.03 -2.24 -3.88
C LEU A 89 0.08 -3.20 -2.68
N ALA A 90 -1.03 -3.89 -2.38
CA ALA A 90 -1.10 -4.86 -1.29
C ALA A 90 -0.03 -5.96 -1.44
N ARG A 91 0.18 -6.45 -2.67
CA ARG A 91 1.23 -7.41 -2.99
C ARG A 91 2.63 -6.83 -2.79
N GLU A 92 2.88 -5.61 -3.23
CA GLU A 92 4.20 -4.98 -3.13
C GLU A 92 4.60 -4.74 -1.66
N VAL A 93 3.71 -4.18 -0.84
CA VAL A 93 4.02 -3.96 0.57
C VAL A 93 4.18 -5.27 1.35
N GLN A 94 3.42 -6.31 1.00
CA GLN A 94 3.59 -7.64 1.54
C GLN A 94 5.01 -8.18 1.24
N LEU A 95 5.46 -8.04 0.00
CA LEU A 95 6.79 -8.46 -0.42
C LEU A 95 7.88 -7.70 0.35
N LYS A 96 7.72 -6.39 0.59
CA LYS A 96 8.70 -5.59 1.33
C LYS A 96 8.90 -6.09 2.77
N ILE A 97 7.81 -6.42 3.48
CA ILE A 97 7.92 -6.99 4.83
C ILE A 97 8.60 -8.37 4.78
N LEU A 98 8.25 -9.22 3.82
CA LEU A 98 8.86 -10.53 3.68
C LEU A 98 10.38 -10.41 3.45
N GLU A 99 10.81 -9.54 2.55
CA GLU A 99 12.21 -9.30 2.21
C GLU A 99 12.99 -8.70 3.39
N LEU A 100 12.48 -7.61 3.97
CA LEU A 100 13.18 -6.85 5.01
C LEU A 100 13.29 -7.63 6.32
N THR A 101 12.38 -8.55 6.59
CA THR A 101 12.43 -9.41 7.77
C THR A 101 13.06 -10.79 7.49
N ALA A 102 13.53 -11.03 6.26
CA ALA A 102 14.02 -12.34 5.83
C ALA A 102 13.04 -13.49 6.17
N GLY A 103 11.74 -13.23 6.02
CA GLY A 103 10.68 -14.18 6.30
C GLY A 103 10.38 -14.44 7.78
N GLN A 104 10.94 -13.67 8.71
CA GLN A 104 10.64 -13.80 10.14
C GLN A 104 9.20 -13.40 10.46
N ILE A 105 8.64 -12.47 9.70
CA ILE A 105 7.23 -12.10 9.76
C ILE A 105 6.49 -12.82 8.64
N ALA A 106 5.48 -13.62 8.99
CA ALA A 106 4.62 -14.27 8.00
C ALA A 106 3.69 -13.23 7.37
N THR A 107 3.62 -13.19 6.04
CA THR A 107 2.87 -12.16 5.33
C THR A 107 1.85 -12.76 4.37
N ALA A 108 0.71 -12.10 4.22
CA ALA A 108 -0.32 -12.42 3.25
C ALA A 108 -0.83 -11.17 2.55
N PHE A 109 -1.32 -11.31 1.34
CA PHE A 109 -2.07 -10.27 0.62
C PHE A 109 -3.23 -10.89 -0.14
N ASP A 110 -4.30 -10.12 -0.32
CA ASP A 110 -5.45 -10.51 -1.13
C ASP A 110 -6.32 -9.29 -1.45
N SER A 111 -7.35 -9.49 -2.24
CA SER A 111 -8.50 -8.59 -2.30
C SER A 111 -9.40 -8.81 -1.07
N SER A 112 -10.22 -7.82 -0.74
CA SER A 112 -11.17 -7.91 0.38
C SER A 112 -12.08 -9.13 0.27
N MET A 113 -12.62 -9.38 -0.92
CA MET A 113 -13.48 -10.54 -1.17
C MET A 113 -12.72 -11.86 -1.18
N GLY A 114 -11.53 -11.90 -1.81
CA GLY A 114 -10.70 -13.10 -1.85
C GLY A 114 -10.29 -13.56 -0.46
N PHE A 115 -9.90 -12.62 0.39
CA PHE A 115 -9.49 -12.89 1.76
C PHE A 115 -10.60 -13.50 2.61
N ARG A 116 -11.83 -13.03 2.48
CA ARG A 116 -13.00 -13.50 3.21
C ARG A 116 -13.26 -15.00 2.99
N HIS A 117 -12.97 -15.53 1.81
CA HIS A 117 -13.31 -16.87 1.39
C HIS A 117 -12.25 -17.96 1.68
N GLY A 118 -11.48 -17.80 2.75
CA GLY A 118 -10.54 -18.84 3.18
C GLY A 118 -9.31 -18.26 3.88
N PRO A 119 -8.53 -17.38 3.22
CA PRO A 119 -7.33 -16.79 3.81
C PRO A 119 -7.56 -16.05 5.14
N LYS A 120 -8.79 -15.63 5.44
CA LYS A 120 -9.14 -15.02 6.74
C LYS A 120 -8.77 -15.91 7.93
N SER A 121 -8.75 -17.23 7.77
CA SER A 121 -8.28 -18.16 8.79
C SER A 121 -6.80 -17.96 9.19
N PHE A 122 -6.03 -17.20 8.41
CA PHE A 122 -4.66 -16.83 8.73
C PHE A 122 -4.56 -15.82 9.89
N VAL A 123 -5.64 -15.10 10.20
CA VAL A 123 -5.68 -14.08 11.27
C VAL A 123 -5.60 -14.74 12.65
N ASN A 124 -4.76 -14.20 13.52
CA ASN A 124 -4.66 -14.60 14.93
C ASN A 124 -4.35 -13.38 15.82
N GLY A 125 -4.20 -13.59 17.14
CA GLY A 125 -3.93 -12.54 18.11
C GLY A 125 -2.58 -11.81 17.97
N SER A 126 -1.70 -12.28 17.08
CA SER A 126 -0.44 -11.64 16.70
C SER A 126 -0.43 -11.15 15.25
N SER A 127 -1.60 -10.88 14.69
CA SER A 127 -1.76 -10.39 13.32
C SER A 127 -2.01 -8.88 13.28
N LEU A 128 -1.33 -8.19 12.37
CA LEU A 128 -1.69 -6.84 11.94
C LEU A 128 -2.37 -6.94 10.57
N ALA A 129 -3.52 -6.29 10.41
CA ALA A 129 -4.25 -6.23 9.15
C ALA A 129 -4.34 -4.78 8.65
N PHE A 130 -3.84 -4.53 7.45
CA PHE A 130 -3.92 -3.25 6.76
C PHE A 130 -4.82 -3.42 5.54
N VAL A 131 -5.84 -2.59 5.43
CA VAL A 131 -6.76 -2.59 4.30
C VAL A 131 -6.64 -1.28 3.54
N PHE A 132 -6.20 -1.33 2.30
CA PHE A 132 -6.21 -0.20 1.39
C PHE A 132 -7.63 -0.01 0.86
N VAL A 133 -8.26 1.10 1.24
CA VAL A 133 -9.65 1.41 0.92
C VAL A 133 -9.74 2.06 -0.45
N SER A 134 -10.50 1.47 -1.35
CA SER A 134 -10.71 1.98 -2.71
C SER A 134 -11.47 3.30 -2.71
N ASN A 135 -11.17 4.15 -3.70
CA ASN A 135 -11.94 5.36 -4.02
C ASN A 135 -13.10 5.08 -4.98
N ASP A 136 -13.20 3.87 -5.52
CA ASP A 136 -14.36 3.44 -6.31
C ASP A 136 -15.49 3.02 -5.37
N ASP A 137 -16.65 3.67 -5.47
CA ASP A 137 -17.76 3.51 -4.53
C ASP A 137 -18.26 2.06 -4.43
N TYR A 138 -18.24 1.32 -5.53
CA TYR A 138 -18.65 -0.09 -5.52
C TYR A 138 -17.65 -0.98 -4.81
N THR A 139 -16.38 -0.84 -5.11
CA THR A 139 -15.29 -1.63 -4.50
C THR A 139 -15.11 -1.26 -3.02
N ARG A 140 -15.22 0.03 -2.69
CA ARG A 140 -15.10 0.57 -1.34
C ARG A 140 -16.02 -0.11 -0.33
N GLN A 141 -17.24 -0.42 -0.70
CA GLN A 141 -18.19 -1.10 0.18
C GLN A 141 -17.66 -2.43 0.70
N TYR A 142 -17.00 -3.20 -0.14
CA TYR A 142 -16.41 -4.49 0.24
C TYR A 142 -15.15 -4.34 1.09
N ASP A 143 -14.37 -3.27 0.87
CA ASP A 143 -13.20 -2.95 1.68
C ASP A 143 -13.63 -2.52 3.09
N ILE A 144 -14.67 -1.71 3.21
CA ILE A 144 -15.25 -1.31 4.50
C ILE A 144 -15.92 -2.50 5.20
N ASP A 145 -16.61 -3.36 4.47
CA ASP A 145 -17.22 -4.57 5.03
C ASP A 145 -16.18 -5.49 5.69
N ILE A 146 -15.05 -5.75 5.02
CA ILE A 146 -14.00 -6.60 5.61
C ILE A 146 -13.29 -5.92 6.79
N LEU A 147 -13.12 -4.60 6.76
CA LEU A 147 -12.61 -3.82 7.89
C LEU A 147 -13.48 -3.98 9.12
N ASN A 148 -14.79 -3.76 8.97
CA ASN A 148 -15.76 -3.90 10.05
C ASN A 148 -15.83 -5.33 10.57
N GLU A 149 -15.75 -6.33 9.68
CA GLU A 149 -15.72 -7.74 10.05
C GLU A 149 -14.47 -8.08 10.88
N LEU A 150 -13.28 -7.71 10.40
CA LEU A 150 -12.02 -7.97 11.11
C LEU A 150 -11.95 -7.22 12.44
N HIS A 151 -12.45 -5.99 12.49
CA HIS A 151 -12.53 -5.19 13.71
C HIS A 151 -13.53 -5.79 14.70
N GLY A 152 -14.71 -6.18 14.23
CA GLY A 152 -15.76 -6.80 15.05
C GLY A 152 -15.38 -8.17 15.62
N ASP A 153 -14.60 -8.95 14.90
CA ASP A 153 -14.12 -10.26 15.35
C ASP A 153 -13.18 -10.18 16.56
N GLN A 154 -12.50 -9.04 16.77
CA GLN A 154 -11.56 -8.79 17.87
C GLN A 154 -10.43 -9.84 17.98
N ILE A 155 -10.07 -10.49 16.88
CA ILE A 155 -9.02 -11.51 16.82
C ILE A 155 -7.67 -10.89 16.51
N ALA A 156 -7.60 -10.04 15.46
CA ALA A 156 -6.37 -9.38 15.08
C ALA A 156 -5.90 -8.40 16.17
N ARG A 157 -4.59 -8.27 16.33
CA ARG A 157 -3.99 -7.30 17.26
C ARG A 157 -4.23 -5.86 16.80
N LEU A 158 -4.23 -5.62 15.50
CA LEU A 158 -4.49 -4.34 14.89
C LEU A 158 -5.26 -4.54 13.59
N VAL A 159 -6.27 -3.72 13.36
CA VAL A 159 -6.95 -3.55 12.07
C VAL A 159 -6.86 -2.06 11.73
N LEU A 160 -6.29 -1.75 10.58
CA LEU A 160 -6.05 -0.37 10.15
C LEU A 160 -6.54 -0.17 8.71
N ALA A 161 -7.35 0.87 8.52
CA ALA A 161 -7.76 1.37 7.22
C ALA A 161 -6.74 2.37 6.68
N ALA A 162 -6.37 2.27 5.41
CA ALA A 162 -5.54 3.24 4.71
C ALA A 162 -6.25 3.71 3.44
N GLY A 163 -6.62 4.98 3.38
CA GLY A 163 -7.31 5.55 2.25
C GLY A 163 -7.94 6.89 2.55
N VAL A 164 -8.39 7.57 1.49
CA VAL A 164 -9.06 8.87 1.59
C VAL A 164 -10.38 8.72 2.33
N ASP A 165 -10.62 9.57 3.32
CA ASP A 165 -11.83 9.62 4.15
C ASP A 165 -12.23 8.25 4.77
N ALA A 166 -11.24 7.38 5.01
CA ALA A 166 -11.52 6.07 5.61
C ALA A 166 -12.12 6.18 7.02
N GLU A 167 -11.77 7.23 7.75
CA GLU A 167 -12.31 7.55 9.08
C GLU A 167 -13.80 7.88 9.09
N SER A 168 -14.38 8.29 7.97
CA SER A 168 -15.82 8.55 7.87
C SER A 168 -16.65 7.27 7.73
N ASP A 169 -16.05 6.18 7.25
CA ASP A 169 -16.73 4.93 6.94
C ASP A 169 -16.34 3.78 7.89
N PHE A 170 -15.28 3.97 8.67
CA PHE A 170 -14.76 2.97 9.58
C PHE A 170 -14.45 3.58 10.95
N GLU A 171 -15.07 3.05 12.00
CA GLU A 171 -14.92 3.53 13.39
C GLU A 171 -13.59 3.12 14.06
N GLY A 172 -12.80 2.27 13.41
CA GLY A 172 -11.51 1.81 13.90
C GLY A 172 -10.36 2.76 13.56
N LEU A 173 -9.13 2.26 13.58
CA LEU A 173 -7.94 3.03 13.25
C LEU A 173 -7.84 3.28 11.73
N SER A 174 -7.62 4.52 11.34
CA SER A 174 -7.38 4.95 9.96
C SER A 174 -6.09 5.75 9.83
N PHE A 175 -5.51 5.75 8.60
CA PHE A 175 -4.24 6.40 8.30
C PHE A 175 -4.27 7.09 6.94
#